data_ccccf4416d0e4d5bce9e0cae30e1c757
#
_entry.id   ccccf4416d0e4d5bce9e0cae30e1c757
#
_cell.length_a   1.000
_cell.length_b   1.000
_cell.length_c   1.000
_cell.angle_alpha   90.00
_cell.angle_beta   90.00
_cell.angle_gamma   90.00
#
_symmetry.space_group_name_H-M   'P 1'
#
loop_
_entity.id
_entity.type
_entity.pdbx_description
1 polymer ?
#
loop_
_entity_poly.entity_id
_entity_poly.type
_entity_poly.pdbx_seq_one_letter_code
_entity_poly.pdbx_strand_id
1 'polypeptide(L)'
;MTVPESPPTSPSTSTPAPARATGSDVGRAAFVTASEIACVAGSLLGAGVFGGPPVAQSAGGALSAEATLLAPAGPAFAIWSVIYLGLAVYTVLQWLPGRLASPLHRRIGWWVGASMLLNAGWLLVVRAGWLPVSVAVILALALVLGVIVRRRAEAGPVPRADAIVVDGTVGLYVGWVSVATCANVTAWLVAAGVRPGPALAQAAAVLVLVVALAIGLVLLRVSHGNPAIALAMIWGIAWIAVGRLTGAPASAVTGVAAAVVATALVVAAVVAFARRPRHRLGGPVIG
;
A
#
# COMPACT_ATOMS: atom_id res chain seq x y z
N MET A 1 43.75 17.22 58.62
CA MET A 1 44.16 16.38 57.49
C MET A 1 42.87 15.92 56.83
N THR A 2 42.38 16.67 55.84
CA THR A 2 41.14 16.40 55.13
C THR A 2 41.46 15.61 53.88
N VAL A 3 40.95 14.40 53.80
CA VAL A 3 41.04 13.53 52.61
C VAL A 3 40.16 14.11 51.48
N PRO A 4 40.65 14.34 50.27
CA PRO A 4 39.83 14.82 49.17
C PRO A 4 38.91 13.68 48.69
N GLU A 5 37.62 13.96 48.69
CA GLU A 5 36.57 13.07 48.17
C GLU A 5 36.68 12.98 46.64
N SER A 6 36.83 11.77 46.12
CA SER A 6 36.92 11.52 44.68
C SER A 6 35.57 11.87 44.00
N PRO A 7 35.57 12.53 42.83
CA PRO A 7 34.34 12.85 42.14
C PRO A 7 33.58 11.58 41.69
N PRO A 8 32.24 11.56 41.68
CA PRO A 8 31.45 10.42 41.27
C PRO A 8 31.73 10.09 39.79
N THR A 9 32.12 8.87 39.52
CA THR A 9 32.29 8.33 38.16
C THR A 9 30.93 8.34 37.44
N SER A 10 30.84 9.16 36.40
CA SER A 10 29.65 9.20 35.53
C SER A 10 29.40 7.79 34.95
N PRO A 11 28.15 7.30 34.94
CA PRO A 11 27.83 6.02 34.33
C PRO A 11 28.15 6.06 32.83
N SER A 12 29.05 5.20 32.40
CA SER A 12 29.39 5.01 30.99
C SER A 12 28.15 4.51 30.27
N THR A 13 27.51 5.35 29.44
CA THR A 13 26.47 4.96 28.50
C THR A 13 27.13 4.10 27.42
N SER A 14 27.18 2.79 27.67
CA SER A 14 27.59 1.82 26.64
C SER A 14 26.55 1.81 25.54
N THR A 15 26.90 2.33 24.37
CA THR A 15 26.10 2.18 23.16
C THR A 15 25.89 0.68 22.90
N PRO A 16 24.66 0.16 22.81
CA PRO A 16 24.45 -1.26 22.56
C PRO A 16 25.13 -1.68 21.26
N ALA A 17 25.88 -2.77 21.30
CA ALA A 17 26.53 -3.33 20.12
C ALA A 17 25.47 -3.65 19.04
N PRO A 18 25.77 -3.41 17.75
CA PRO A 18 24.82 -3.69 16.68
C PRO A 18 24.41 -5.18 16.70
N ALA A 19 23.12 -5.45 16.63
CA ALA A 19 22.59 -6.81 16.65
C ALA A 19 23.17 -7.60 15.48
N ARG A 20 23.70 -8.79 15.77
CA ARG A 20 24.23 -9.69 14.73
C ARG A 20 23.07 -10.32 13.96
N ALA A 21 23.26 -10.49 12.65
CA ALA A 21 22.32 -11.22 11.80
C ALA A 21 22.31 -12.71 12.17
N THR A 22 21.11 -13.29 12.20
CA THR A 22 20.87 -14.71 12.49
C THR A 22 20.49 -15.45 11.21
N GLY A 23 20.50 -16.79 11.22
CA GLY A 23 19.99 -17.60 10.11
C GLY A 23 18.54 -17.28 9.75
N SER A 24 17.69 -16.95 10.73
CA SER A 24 16.30 -16.52 10.49
C SER A 24 16.22 -15.19 9.74
N ASP A 25 17.15 -14.26 9.96
CA ASP A 25 17.20 -13.00 9.23
C ASP A 25 17.56 -13.21 7.75
N VAL A 26 18.51 -14.12 7.49
CA VAL A 26 18.88 -14.52 6.11
C VAL A 26 17.69 -15.24 5.46
N GLY A 27 17.05 -16.19 6.16
CA GLY A 27 15.87 -16.90 5.65
C GLY A 27 14.72 -15.96 5.29
N ARG A 28 14.46 -14.94 6.13
CA ARG A 28 13.47 -13.91 5.84
C ARG A 28 13.83 -13.10 4.59
N ALA A 29 15.06 -12.62 4.48
CA ALA A 29 15.49 -11.83 3.31
C ALA A 29 15.46 -12.67 2.02
N ALA A 30 15.85 -13.94 2.09
CA ALA A 30 15.74 -14.88 0.98
C ALA A 30 14.28 -15.12 0.57
N PHE A 31 13.37 -15.30 1.54
CA PHE A 31 11.94 -15.41 1.29
C PHE A 31 11.38 -14.17 0.59
N VAL A 32 11.72 -12.96 1.06
CA VAL A 32 11.30 -11.72 0.41
C VAL A 32 11.84 -11.64 -1.02
N THR A 33 13.09 -12.01 -1.25
CA THR A 33 13.70 -12.01 -2.59
C THR A 33 12.98 -12.98 -3.53
N ALA A 34 12.70 -14.20 -3.07
CA ALA A 34 11.95 -15.18 -3.85
C ALA A 34 10.52 -14.69 -4.16
N SER A 35 9.87 -14.06 -3.16
CA SER A 35 8.53 -13.48 -3.31
C SER A 35 8.51 -12.32 -4.31
N GLU A 36 9.55 -11.48 -4.33
CA GLU A 36 9.69 -10.40 -5.32
C GLU A 36 9.87 -10.95 -6.74
N ILE A 37 10.71 -11.95 -6.91
CA ILE A 37 10.89 -12.62 -8.22
C ILE A 37 9.54 -13.19 -8.71
N ALA A 38 8.80 -13.85 -7.84
CA ALA A 38 7.47 -14.38 -8.17
C ALA A 38 6.48 -13.25 -8.49
N CYS A 39 6.53 -12.13 -7.76
CA CYS A 39 5.68 -10.96 -7.96
C CYS A 39 5.96 -10.29 -9.31
N VAL A 40 7.23 -10.08 -9.65
CA VAL A 40 7.64 -9.53 -10.95
C VAL A 40 7.25 -10.47 -12.08
N ALA A 41 7.52 -11.77 -11.98
CA ALA A 41 7.10 -12.76 -12.96
C ALA A 41 5.57 -12.77 -13.16
N GLY A 42 4.80 -12.73 -12.06
CA GLY A 42 3.35 -12.62 -12.09
C GLY A 42 2.87 -11.33 -12.75
N SER A 43 3.56 -10.19 -12.51
CA SER A 43 3.21 -8.91 -13.12
C SER A 43 3.46 -8.89 -14.64
N LEU A 44 4.56 -9.48 -15.11
CA LEU A 44 4.85 -9.61 -16.54
C LEU A 44 3.85 -10.54 -17.23
N LEU A 45 3.46 -11.63 -16.57
CA LEU A 45 2.37 -12.50 -17.04
C LEU A 45 1.04 -11.72 -17.08
N GLY A 46 0.72 -10.96 -16.03
CA GLY A 46 -0.48 -10.13 -15.95
C GLY A 46 -0.54 -9.02 -16.99
N ALA A 47 0.60 -8.46 -17.38
CA ALA A 47 0.70 -7.48 -18.46
C ALA A 47 0.61 -8.09 -19.87
N GLY A 48 0.60 -9.42 -19.99
CA GLY A 48 0.56 -10.11 -21.28
C GLY A 48 1.91 -10.19 -22.01
N VAL A 49 3.02 -9.88 -21.34
CA VAL A 49 4.37 -9.86 -21.95
C VAL A 49 4.75 -11.24 -22.55
N PHE A 50 4.33 -12.32 -21.89
CA PHE A 50 4.56 -13.70 -22.36
C PHE A 50 3.39 -14.26 -23.18
N GLY A 51 2.52 -13.40 -23.71
CA GLY A 51 1.34 -13.79 -24.48
C GLY A 51 0.07 -13.91 -23.63
N GLY A 52 -1.08 -13.94 -24.31
CA GLY A 52 -2.41 -13.90 -23.69
C GLY A 52 -2.90 -12.48 -23.35
N PRO A 53 -4.18 -12.32 -22.98
CA PRO A 53 -4.77 -11.02 -22.72
C PRO A 53 -4.19 -10.40 -21.43
N PRO A 54 -3.97 -9.06 -21.40
CA PRO A 54 -3.68 -8.35 -20.17
C PRO A 54 -4.79 -8.52 -19.13
N VAL A 55 -4.48 -8.32 -17.84
CA VAL A 55 -5.46 -8.46 -16.74
C VAL A 55 -6.75 -7.67 -16.99
N ALA A 56 -6.67 -6.47 -17.55
CA ALA A 56 -7.84 -5.65 -17.88
C ALA A 56 -8.79 -6.32 -18.91
N GLN A 57 -8.26 -7.17 -19.79
CA GLN A 57 -9.02 -7.90 -20.79
C GLN A 57 -9.34 -9.35 -20.37
N SER A 58 -8.74 -9.81 -19.27
CA SER A 58 -8.98 -11.14 -18.70
C SER A 58 -10.39 -11.21 -18.09
N ALA A 59 -10.87 -12.43 -17.83
CA ALA A 59 -12.19 -12.66 -17.25
C ALA A 59 -13.33 -11.94 -18.02
N GLY A 60 -13.25 -11.94 -19.37
CA GLY A 60 -14.26 -11.27 -20.21
C GLY A 60 -14.25 -9.74 -20.10
N GLY A 61 -13.13 -9.14 -19.70
CA GLY A 61 -13.01 -7.69 -19.53
C GLY A 61 -13.63 -7.15 -18.22
N ALA A 62 -13.98 -8.02 -17.27
CA ALA A 62 -14.65 -7.61 -16.03
C ALA A 62 -13.86 -6.57 -15.20
N LEU A 63 -12.54 -6.52 -15.36
CA LEU A 63 -11.66 -5.55 -14.70
C LEU A 63 -11.19 -4.42 -15.63
N SER A 64 -11.80 -4.27 -16.81
CA SER A 64 -11.51 -3.14 -17.71
C SER A 64 -12.00 -1.81 -17.13
N ALA A 65 -11.44 -0.71 -17.62
CA ALA A 65 -11.83 0.64 -17.23
C ALA A 65 -13.33 0.95 -17.50
N GLU A 66 -13.94 0.21 -18.41
CA GLU A 66 -15.32 0.39 -18.86
C GLU A 66 -16.31 -0.59 -18.21
N ALA A 67 -15.82 -1.55 -17.41
CA ALA A 67 -16.65 -2.62 -16.88
C ALA A 67 -17.67 -2.15 -15.83
N THR A 68 -17.31 -1.18 -14.99
CA THR A 68 -18.14 -0.74 -13.87
C THR A 68 -18.02 0.76 -13.60
N LEU A 69 -18.98 1.31 -12.82
CA LEU A 69 -18.92 2.70 -12.37
C LEU A 69 -17.74 3.01 -11.45
N LEU A 70 -17.14 2.02 -10.82
CA LEU A 70 -16.00 2.17 -9.91
C LEU A 70 -14.65 1.74 -10.52
N ALA A 71 -14.63 1.35 -11.79
CA ALA A 71 -13.40 1.05 -12.49
C ALA A 71 -12.62 2.35 -12.76
N PRO A 72 -11.36 2.48 -12.31
CA PRO A 72 -10.53 3.64 -12.67
C PRO A 72 -10.14 3.58 -14.15
N ALA A 73 -9.93 4.74 -14.77
CA ALA A 73 -9.44 4.83 -16.14
C ALA A 73 -8.06 4.17 -16.31
N GLY A 74 -7.76 3.69 -17.51
CA GLY A 74 -6.55 2.90 -17.80
C GLY A 74 -5.23 3.45 -17.26
N PRO A 75 -4.93 4.76 -17.39
CA PRO A 75 -3.68 5.34 -16.87
C PRO A 75 -3.48 5.19 -15.36
N ALA A 76 -4.56 4.95 -14.58
CA ALA A 76 -4.46 4.69 -13.14
C ALA A 76 -3.50 3.55 -12.80
N PHE A 77 -3.43 2.54 -13.66
CA PHE A 77 -2.64 1.33 -13.44
C PHE A 77 -1.13 1.55 -13.52
N ALA A 78 -0.67 2.72 -14.01
CA ALA A 78 0.75 3.11 -13.99
C ALA A 78 1.35 3.12 -12.58
N ILE A 79 0.53 3.28 -11.54
CA ILE A 79 0.96 3.23 -10.14
C ILE A 79 1.65 1.90 -9.79
N TRP A 80 1.30 0.79 -10.46
CA TRP A 80 1.94 -0.50 -10.23
C TRP A 80 3.45 -0.47 -10.52
N SER A 81 3.88 0.26 -11.54
CA SER A 81 5.32 0.41 -11.85
C SER A 81 6.09 1.03 -10.68
N VAL A 82 5.49 2.01 -10.01
CA VAL A 82 6.09 2.66 -8.84
C VAL A 82 6.10 1.71 -7.64
N ILE A 83 5.01 0.97 -7.43
CA ILE A 83 4.90 0.00 -6.34
C ILE A 83 5.93 -1.12 -6.51
N TYR A 84 6.03 -1.74 -7.70
CA TYR A 84 7.00 -2.81 -7.97
C TYR A 84 8.44 -2.32 -7.86
N LEU A 85 8.75 -1.12 -8.35
CA LEU A 85 10.07 -0.53 -8.14
C LEU A 85 10.37 -0.35 -6.64
N GLY A 86 9.40 0.13 -5.87
CA GLY A 86 9.54 0.28 -4.42
C GLY A 86 9.76 -1.05 -3.71
N LEU A 87 9.05 -2.12 -4.12
CA LEU A 87 9.21 -3.47 -3.58
C LEU A 87 10.59 -4.05 -3.92
N ALA A 88 11.09 -3.83 -5.16
CA ALA A 88 12.43 -4.21 -5.56
C ALA A 88 13.51 -3.48 -4.74
N VAL A 89 13.35 -2.16 -4.54
CA VAL A 89 14.25 -1.38 -3.68
C VAL A 89 14.21 -1.88 -2.24
N TYR A 90 13.04 -2.18 -1.69
CA TYR A 90 12.89 -2.78 -0.36
C TYR A 90 13.63 -4.12 -0.25
N THR A 91 13.50 -4.97 -1.26
CA THR A 91 14.14 -6.28 -1.33
C THR A 91 15.67 -6.14 -1.31
N VAL A 92 16.24 -5.24 -2.10
CA VAL A 92 17.69 -4.95 -2.10
C VAL A 92 18.14 -4.34 -0.78
N LEU A 93 17.36 -3.40 -0.22
CA LEU A 93 17.69 -2.70 1.01
C LEU A 93 17.96 -3.65 2.19
N GLN A 94 17.23 -4.76 2.28
CA GLN A 94 17.40 -5.74 3.36
C GLN A 94 18.78 -6.40 3.37
N TRP A 95 19.43 -6.54 2.19
CA TRP A 95 20.74 -7.17 2.05
C TRP A 95 21.91 -6.23 2.30
N LEU A 96 21.66 -4.92 2.46
CA LEU A 96 22.72 -3.98 2.75
C LEU A 96 23.34 -4.23 4.13
N PRO A 97 24.63 -3.90 4.33
CA PRO A 97 25.32 -4.07 5.61
C PRO A 97 24.55 -3.45 6.78
N GLY A 98 24.41 -4.21 7.86
CA GLY A 98 23.69 -3.79 9.08
C GLY A 98 22.14 -3.82 8.97
N ARG A 99 21.56 -4.10 7.81
CA ARG A 99 20.09 -4.11 7.61
C ARG A 99 19.44 -5.45 7.90
N LEU A 100 20.11 -6.57 7.66
CA LEU A 100 19.57 -7.92 7.91
C LEU A 100 19.03 -8.08 9.33
N ALA A 101 19.74 -7.59 10.34
CA ALA A 101 19.33 -7.66 11.73
C ALA A 101 18.39 -6.51 12.18
N SER A 102 17.91 -5.67 11.24
CA SER A 102 17.05 -4.53 11.58
C SER A 102 15.76 -4.99 12.27
N PRO A 103 15.42 -4.41 13.45
CA PRO A 103 14.16 -4.71 14.15
C PRO A 103 12.93 -4.48 13.28
N LEU A 104 12.97 -3.45 12.41
CA LEU A 104 11.88 -3.18 11.46
C LEU A 104 11.70 -4.33 10.49
N HIS A 105 12.77 -4.78 9.81
CA HIS A 105 12.68 -5.86 8.83
C HIS A 105 12.28 -7.19 9.48
N ARG A 106 12.74 -7.47 10.72
CA ARG A 106 12.25 -8.62 11.51
C ARG A 106 10.75 -8.58 11.76
N ARG A 107 10.20 -7.38 11.99
CA ARG A 107 8.78 -7.17 12.31
C ARG A 107 7.86 -7.28 11.10
N ILE A 108 8.29 -6.81 9.91
CA ILE A 108 7.43 -6.71 8.74
C ILE A 108 7.83 -7.59 7.56
N GLY A 109 9.08 -8.08 7.49
CA GLY A 109 9.61 -8.70 6.26
C GLY A 109 8.82 -9.92 5.78
N TRP A 110 8.43 -10.82 6.67
CA TRP A 110 7.59 -11.97 6.31
C TRP A 110 6.23 -11.55 5.73
N TRP A 111 5.64 -10.48 6.26
CA TRP A 111 4.38 -9.94 5.77
C TRP A 111 4.53 -9.26 4.40
N VAL A 112 5.66 -8.58 4.18
CA VAL A 112 5.96 -7.99 2.87
C VAL A 112 6.11 -9.08 1.82
N GLY A 113 6.88 -10.14 2.07
CA GLY A 113 6.96 -11.28 1.16
C GLY A 113 5.58 -11.94 0.91
N ALA A 114 4.78 -12.13 1.96
CA ALA A 114 3.42 -12.65 1.82
C ALA A 114 2.54 -11.75 0.94
N SER A 115 2.63 -10.41 1.07
CA SER A 115 1.88 -9.48 0.22
C SER A 115 2.27 -9.58 -1.27
N MET A 116 3.56 -9.77 -1.56
CA MET A 116 4.05 -9.98 -2.92
C MET A 116 3.50 -11.26 -3.55
N LEU A 117 3.48 -12.36 -2.78
CA LEU A 117 2.90 -13.63 -3.24
C LEU A 117 1.38 -13.55 -3.44
N LEU A 118 0.66 -12.85 -2.54
CA LEU A 118 -0.78 -12.61 -2.72
C LEU A 118 -1.06 -11.77 -3.96
N ASN A 119 -0.22 -10.79 -4.27
CA ASN A 119 -0.37 -9.99 -5.49
C ASN A 119 -0.15 -10.85 -6.75
N ALA A 120 0.92 -11.64 -6.78
CA ALA A 120 1.16 -12.59 -7.87
C ALA A 120 -0.02 -13.57 -8.01
N GLY A 121 -0.49 -14.12 -6.90
CA GLY A 121 -1.65 -15.01 -6.87
C GLY A 121 -2.92 -14.34 -7.39
N TRP A 122 -3.17 -13.08 -7.03
CA TRP A 122 -4.30 -12.31 -7.55
C TRP A 122 -4.25 -12.18 -9.08
N LEU A 123 -3.09 -11.85 -9.64
CA LEU A 123 -2.90 -11.75 -11.08
C LEU A 123 -3.21 -13.08 -11.79
N LEU A 124 -2.72 -14.20 -11.25
CA LEU A 124 -2.96 -15.53 -11.80
C LEU A 124 -4.45 -15.93 -11.73
N VAL A 125 -5.09 -15.67 -10.59
CA VAL A 125 -6.51 -15.97 -10.36
C VAL A 125 -7.40 -15.15 -11.30
N VAL A 126 -7.09 -13.87 -11.52
CA VAL A 126 -7.83 -13.04 -12.48
C VAL A 126 -7.65 -13.55 -13.90
N ARG A 127 -6.42 -13.91 -14.29
CA ARG A 127 -6.18 -14.51 -15.62
C ARG A 127 -6.92 -15.83 -15.84
N ALA A 128 -7.08 -16.62 -14.80
CA ALA A 128 -7.87 -17.85 -14.83
C ALA A 128 -9.40 -17.58 -14.90
N GLY A 129 -9.85 -16.32 -14.81
CA GLY A 129 -11.25 -15.96 -14.82
C GLY A 129 -11.99 -16.22 -13.49
N TRP A 130 -11.29 -16.52 -12.41
CA TRP A 130 -11.87 -16.87 -11.11
C TRP A 130 -12.16 -15.62 -10.26
N LEU A 131 -13.08 -14.78 -10.73
CA LEU A 131 -13.40 -13.51 -10.09
C LEU A 131 -13.78 -13.62 -8.61
N PRO A 132 -14.62 -14.58 -8.14
CA PRO A 132 -14.92 -14.71 -6.72
C PRO A 132 -13.67 -14.95 -5.87
N VAL A 133 -12.74 -15.80 -6.37
CA VAL A 133 -11.47 -16.10 -5.70
C VAL A 133 -10.57 -14.86 -5.71
N SER A 134 -10.58 -14.06 -6.80
CA SER A 134 -9.80 -12.81 -6.85
C SER A 134 -10.23 -11.81 -5.78
N VAL A 135 -11.52 -11.76 -5.44
CA VAL A 135 -12.02 -10.95 -4.33
C VAL A 135 -11.46 -11.43 -2.99
N ALA A 136 -11.45 -12.73 -2.74
CA ALA A 136 -10.89 -13.28 -1.50
C ALA A 136 -9.37 -12.98 -1.39
N VAL A 137 -8.63 -13.13 -2.49
CA VAL A 137 -7.18 -12.88 -2.52
C VAL A 137 -6.87 -11.40 -2.32
N ILE A 138 -7.60 -10.47 -2.98
CA ILE A 138 -7.33 -9.03 -2.81
C ILE A 138 -7.73 -8.54 -1.41
N LEU A 139 -8.75 -9.12 -0.79
CA LEU A 139 -9.10 -8.85 0.61
C LEU A 139 -8.00 -9.34 1.57
N ALA A 140 -7.48 -10.56 1.35
CA ALA A 140 -6.35 -11.08 2.11
C ALA A 140 -5.12 -10.18 1.95
N LEU A 141 -4.84 -9.71 0.74
CA LEU A 141 -3.76 -8.77 0.46
C LEU A 141 -3.97 -7.44 1.21
N ALA A 142 -5.17 -6.87 1.16
CA ALA A 142 -5.50 -5.63 1.89
C ALA A 142 -5.30 -5.79 3.41
N LEU A 143 -5.71 -6.91 3.99
CA LEU A 143 -5.51 -7.23 5.40
C LEU A 143 -4.03 -7.36 5.75
N VAL A 144 -3.25 -8.10 4.96
CA VAL A 144 -1.80 -8.24 5.15
C VAL A 144 -1.10 -6.88 5.11
N LEU A 145 -1.45 -6.03 4.14
CA LEU A 145 -0.92 -4.67 4.04
C LEU A 145 -1.33 -3.81 5.25
N GLY A 146 -2.57 -3.95 5.73
CA GLY A 146 -3.03 -3.30 6.97
C GLY A 146 -2.20 -3.72 8.19
N VAL A 147 -1.86 -5.01 8.30
CA VAL A 147 -0.95 -5.51 9.34
C VAL A 147 0.44 -4.89 9.23
N ILE A 148 0.98 -4.76 8.01
CA ILE A 148 2.29 -4.11 7.80
C ILE A 148 2.25 -2.65 8.26
N VAL A 149 1.23 -1.89 7.84
CA VAL A 149 1.05 -0.49 8.24
C VAL A 149 1.00 -0.34 9.77
N ARG A 150 0.20 -1.17 10.44
CA ARG A 150 0.10 -1.17 11.90
C ARG A 150 1.44 -1.50 12.56
N ARG A 151 2.10 -2.58 12.14
CA ARG A 151 3.40 -3.00 12.69
C ARG A 151 4.50 -1.96 12.44
N ARG A 152 4.44 -1.27 11.30
CA ARG A 152 5.35 -0.17 11.00
C ARG A 152 5.09 1.04 11.91
N ALA A 153 3.84 1.39 12.15
CA ALA A 153 3.47 2.48 13.07
C ALA A 153 3.95 2.21 14.51
N GLU A 154 3.90 0.95 14.95
CA GLU A 154 4.36 0.49 16.26
C GLU A 154 5.90 0.39 16.38
N ALA A 155 6.63 0.44 15.26
CA ALA A 155 8.09 0.26 15.27
C ALA A 155 8.88 1.49 15.77
N GLY A 156 8.22 2.63 15.93
CA GLY A 156 8.89 3.88 16.34
C GLY A 156 9.82 4.47 15.27
N PRO A 157 10.77 5.31 15.66
CA PRO A 157 11.74 5.93 14.76
C PRO A 157 12.64 4.89 14.09
N VAL A 158 12.86 5.06 12.78
CA VAL A 158 13.74 4.20 11.99
C VAL A 158 14.67 5.09 11.14
N PRO A 159 15.78 4.56 10.59
CA PRO A 159 16.63 5.30 9.68
C PRO A 159 15.84 5.90 8.52
N ARG A 160 16.21 7.12 8.06
CA ARG A 160 15.48 7.84 7.01
C ARG A 160 15.29 7.03 5.73
N ALA A 161 16.31 6.29 5.30
CA ALA A 161 16.22 5.44 4.12
C ALA A 161 15.14 4.36 4.27
N ASP A 162 15.07 3.68 5.44
CA ASP A 162 14.04 2.69 5.74
C ASP A 162 12.66 3.34 5.78
N ALA A 163 12.55 4.52 6.41
CA ALA A 163 11.27 5.25 6.44
C ALA A 163 10.78 5.59 5.02
N ILE A 164 11.65 6.15 4.17
CA ILE A 164 11.28 6.53 2.81
C ILE A 164 10.86 5.30 1.99
N VAL A 165 11.67 4.23 2.01
CA VAL A 165 11.40 3.03 1.22
C VAL A 165 10.19 2.29 1.75
N VAL A 166 10.11 2.04 3.07
CA VAL A 166 9.00 1.26 3.64
C VAL A 166 7.71 2.07 3.65
N ASP A 167 7.74 3.31 4.18
CA ASP A 167 6.52 4.12 4.30
C ASP A 167 6.00 4.55 2.93
N GLY A 168 6.90 4.84 1.96
CA GLY A 168 6.55 5.15 0.59
C GLY A 168 5.92 3.94 -0.12
N THR A 169 6.64 2.82 -0.18
CA THR A 169 6.20 1.63 -0.91
C THR A 169 4.94 1.02 -0.32
N VAL A 170 4.95 0.74 0.99
CA VAL A 170 3.79 0.11 1.65
C VAL A 170 2.59 1.06 1.66
N GLY A 171 2.83 2.37 1.80
CA GLY A 171 1.79 3.37 1.75
C GLY A 171 1.11 3.44 0.38
N LEU A 172 1.87 3.51 -0.71
CA LEU A 172 1.33 3.47 -2.07
C LEU A 172 0.59 2.16 -2.32
N TYR A 173 1.15 1.05 -1.88
CA TYR A 173 0.59 -0.27 -2.10
C TYR A 173 -0.74 -0.45 -1.39
N VAL A 174 -0.84 -0.18 -0.09
CA VAL A 174 -2.12 -0.32 0.65
C VAL A 174 -3.17 0.66 0.16
N GLY A 175 -2.78 1.91 -0.16
CA GLY A 175 -3.70 2.91 -0.69
C GLY A 175 -4.30 2.48 -2.03
N TRP A 176 -3.47 1.99 -2.96
CA TRP A 176 -3.91 1.47 -4.25
C TRP A 176 -4.79 0.22 -4.10
N VAL A 177 -4.36 -0.76 -3.30
CA VAL A 177 -5.12 -2.01 -3.09
C VAL A 177 -6.47 -1.73 -2.44
N SER A 178 -6.59 -0.72 -1.58
CA SER A 178 -7.88 -0.33 -1.00
C SER A 178 -8.89 0.11 -2.08
N VAL A 179 -8.46 0.93 -3.04
CA VAL A 179 -9.31 1.33 -4.17
C VAL A 179 -9.57 0.16 -5.12
N ALA A 180 -8.53 -0.62 -5.43
CA ALA A 180 -8.62 -1.79 -6.28
C ALA A 180 -9.57 -2.86 -5.71
N THR A 181 -9.63 -3.02 -4.40
CA THR A 181 -10.56 -3.93 -3.72
C THR A 181 -12.01 -3.52 -3.99
N CYS A 182 -12.34 -2.22 -3.88
CA CYS A 182 -13.67 -1.71 -4.19
C CYS A 182 -14.05 -1.99 -5.65
N ALA A 183 -13.12 -1.74 -6.58
CA ALA A 183 -13.33 -2.01 -8.00
C ALA A 183 -13.51 -3.51 -8.28
N ASN A 184 -12.66 -4.37 -7.68
CA ASN A 184 -12.70 -5.82 -7.87
C ASN A 184 -14.01 -6.44 -7.34
N VAL A 185 -14.47 -6.04 -6.15
CA VAL A 185 -15.76 -6.49 -5.60
C VAL A 185 -16.92 -6.10 -6.53
N THR A 186 -16.93 -4.85 -6.98
CA THR A 186 -17.96 -4.37 -7.90
C THR A 186 -17.93 -5.12 -9.23
N ALA A 187 -16.74 -5.37 -9.78
CA ALA A 187 -16.56 -6.15 -11.01
C ALA A 187 -17.10 -7.57 -10.86
N TRP A 188 -16.79 -8.24 -9.74
CA TRP A 188 -17.34 -9.55 -9.45
C TRP A 188 -18.87 -9.54 -9.35
N LEU A 189 -19.47 -8.61 -8.62
CA LEU A 189 -20.93 -8.51 -8.48
C LEU A 189 -21.61 -8.33 -9.83
N VAL A 190 -21.08 -7.45 -10.68
CA VAL A 190 -21.62 -7.21 -12.03
C VAL A 190 -21.50 -8.47 -12.90
N ALA A 191 -20.34 -9.16 -12.84
CA ALA A 191 -20.11 -10.41 -13.56
C ALA A 191 -21.02 -11.56 -13.06
N ALA A 192 -21.37 -11.55 -11.77
CA ALA A 192 -22.32 -12.48 -11.15
C ALA A 192 -23.79 -12.16 -11.48
N GLY A 193 -24.05 -11.15 -12.32
CA GLY A 193 -25.41 -10.80 -12.78
C GLY A 193 -26.12 -9.77 -11.90
N VAL A 194 -25.47 -9.16 -10.91
CA VAL A 194 -26.04 -8.05 -10.13
C VAL A 194 -26.07 -6.79 -11.00
N ARG A 195 -27.22 -6.49 -11.60
CA ARG A 195 -27.41 -5.36 -12.51
C ARG A 195 -28.59 -4.50 -12.05
N PRO A 196 -28.41 -3.69 -11.00
CA PRO A 196 -29.45 -2.77 -10.55
C PRO A 196 -29.74 -1.71 -11.61
N GLY A 197 -30.92 -1.12 -11.55
CA GLY A 197 -31.26 0.02 -12.41
C GLY A 197 -30.28 1.20 -12.19
N PRO A 198 -30.19 2.14 -13.16
CA PRO A 198 -29.17 3.18 -13.18
C PRO A 198 -29.07 4.00 -11.89
N ALA A 199 -30.19 4.39 -11.30
CA ALA A 199 -30.24 5.18 -10.08
C ALA A 199 -29.64 4.40 -8.87
N LEU A 200 -30.00 3.12 -8.73
CA LEU A 200 -29.46 2.27 -7.65
C LEU A 200 -27.99 1.93 -7.86
N ALA A 201 -27.56 1.72 -9.11
CA ALA A 201 -26.15 1.52 -9.45
C ALA A 201 -25.30 2.74 -9.05
N GLN A 202 -25.76 3.95 -9.35
CA GLN A 202 -25.08 5.19 -8.96
C GLN A 202 -25.06 5.38 -7.44
N ALA A 203 -26.17 5.13 -6.75
CA ALA A 203 -26.23 5.21 -5.30
C ALA A 203 -25.26 4.22 -4.62
N ALA A 204 -25.22 2.98 -5.12
CA ALA A 204 -24.26 1.98 -4.66
C ALA A 204 -22.80 2.41 -4.89
N ALA A 205 -22.49 2.99 -6.05
CA ALA A 205 -21.17 3.50 -6.36
C ALA A 205 -20.76 4.64 -5.40
N VAL A 206 -21.66 5.58 -5.12
CA VAL A 206 -21.42 6.65 -4.14
C VAL A 206 -21.18 6.07 -2.75
N LEU A 207 -21.98 5.10 -2.31
CA LEU A 207 -21.78 4.43 -1.02
C LEU A 207 -20.40 3.79 -0.92
N VAL A 208 -19.95 3.08 -1.96
CA VAL A 208 -18.62 2.45 -1.99
C VAL A 208 -17.51 3.51 -1.96
N LEU A 209 -17.68 4.66 -2.62
CA LEU A 209 -16.72 5.78 -2.53
C LEU A 209 -16.65 6.36 -1.11
N VAL A 210 -17.77 6.46 -0.39
CA VAL A 210 -17.81 6.86 1.02
C VAL A 210 -17.10 5.82 1.91
N VAL A 211 -17.29 4.54 1.65
CA VAL A 211 -16.54 3.47 2.34
C VAL A 211 -15.04 3.59 2.06
N ALA A 212 -14.65 3.85 0.81
CA ALA A 212 -13.24 4.07 0.46
C ALA A 212 -12.65 5.29 1.21
N LEU A 213 -13.41 6.39 1.33
CA LEU A 213 -13.00 7.53 2.16
C LEU A 213 -12.79 7.12 3.62
N ALA A 214 -13.75 6.39 4.21
CA ALA A 214 -13.64 5.91 5.59
C ALA A 214 -12.38 5.04 5.80
N ILE A 215 -12.10 4.12 4.88
CA ILE A 215 -10.87 3.30 4.89
C ILE A 215 -9.65 4.22 4.86
N GLY A 216 -9.61 5.21 3.98
CA GLY A 216 -8.50 6.16 3.88
C GLY A 216 -8.27 6.94 5.18
N LEU A 217 -9.34 7.41 5.82
CA LEU A 217 -9.25 8.11 7.10
C LEU A 217 -8.72 7.21 8.22
N VAL A 218 -9.15 5.95 8.27
CA VAL A 218 -8.64 4.95 9.23
C VAL A 218 -7.16 4.67 8.98
N LEU A 219 -6.76 4.43 7.72
CA LEU A 219 -5.37 4.18 7.37
C LEU A 219 -4.47 5.37 7.70
N LEU A 220 -4.91 6.61 7.43
CA LEU A 220 -4.19 7.82 7.82
C LEU A 220 -4.03 7.93 9.34
N ARG A 221 -5.05 7.58 10.11
CA ARG A 221 -4.96 7.55 11.59
C ARG A 221 -3.95 6.52 12.06
N VAL A 222 -4.08 5.28 11.61
CA VAL A 222 -3.23 4.15 12.03
C VAL A 222 -1.77 4.38 11.64
N SER A 223 -1.52 4.97 10.48
CA SER A 223 -0.17 5.24 9.95
C SER A 223 0.45 6.55 10.46
N HIS A 224 -0.20 7.25 11.40
CA HIS A 224 0.22 8.58 11.84
C HIS A 224 0.38 9.59 10.68
N GLY A 225 -0.55 9.52 9.71
CA GLY A 225 -0.63 10.45 8.60
C GLY A 225 0.32 10.13 7.44
N ASN A 226 0.66 8.88 7.14
CA ASN A 226 1.52 8.53 6.01
C ASN A 226 0.95 9.10 4.69
N PRO A 227 1.64 10.05 4.02
CA PRO A 227 1.11 10.72 2.83
C PRO A 227 1.04 9.80 1.61
N ALA A 228 1.88 8.76 1.53
CA ALA A 228 1.87 7.82 0.41
C ALA A 228 0.55 7.06 0.31
N ILE A 229 -0.09 6.75 1.45
CA ILE A 229 -1.42 6.13 1.49
C ILE A 229 -2.47 7.04 0.84
N ALA A 230 -2.53 8.29 1.29
CA ALA A 230 -3.45 9.26 0.73
C ALA A 230 -3.21 9.49 -0.76
N LEU A 231 -1.94 9.64 -1.15
CA LEU A 231 -1.56 9.88 -2.54
C LEU A 231 -2.06 8.76 -3.46
N ALA A 232 -1.88 7.50 -3.08
CA ALA A 232 -2.35 6.38 -3.89
C ALA A 232 -3.88 6.28 -3.96
N MET A 233 -4.57 6.54 -2.84
CA MET A 233 -6.04 6.54 -2.83
C MET A 233 -6.60 7.70 -3.65
N ILE A 234 -6.04 8.92 -3.50
CA ILE A 234 -6.40 10.08 -4.30
C ILE A 234 -6.18 9.80 -5.78
N TRP A 235 -5.03 9.22 -6.14
CA TRP A 235 -4.71 8.81 -7.50
C TRP A 235 -5.78 7.89 -8.08
N GLY A 236 -6.09 6.78 -7.40
CA GLY A 236 -7.08 5.81 -7.89
C GLY A 236 -8.49 6.40 -8.02
N ILE A 237 -8.94 7.16 -7.00
CA ILE A 237 -10.27 7.77 -6.98
C ILE A 237 -10.37 8.92 -8.01
N ALA A 238 -9.32 9.71 -8.21
CA ALA A 238 -9.27 10.73 -9.25
C ALA A 238 -9.43 10.11 -10.65
N TRP A 239 -8.80 8.95 -10.91
CA TRP A 239 -8.97 8.26 -12.18
C TRP A 239 -10.36 7.60 -12.32
N ILE A 240 -11.07 7.29 -11.22
CA ILE A 240 -12.50 6.96 -11.28
C ILE A 240 -13.29 8.20 -11.73
N ALA A 241 -13.02 9.37 -11.14
CA ALA A 241 -13.68 10.61 -11.55
C ALA A 241 -13.46 10.93 -13.03
N VAL A 242 -12.22 10.89 -13.50
CA VAL A 242 -11.88 11.09 -14.91
C VAL A 242 -12.63 10.09 -15.79
N GLY A 243 -12.54 8.79 -15.48
CA GLY A 243 -13.21 7.75 -16.26
C GLY A 243 -14.72 7.91 -16.36
N ARG A 244 -15.37 8.43 -15.31
CA ARG A 244 -16.85 8.63 -15.31
C ARG A 244 -17.31 9.95 -15.92
N LEU A 245 -16.44 10.96 -15.92
CA LEU A 245 -16.77 12.27 -16.50
C LEU A 245 -16.41 12.38 -18.00
N THR A 246 -15.39 11.63 -18.46
CA THR A 246 -14.87 11.76 -19.82
C THR A 246 -14.94 10.47 -20.65
N GLY A 247 -15.29 9.33 -20.04
CA GLY A 247 -15.29 8.01 -20.69
C GLY A 247 -16.57 7.22 -20.40
N ALA A 248 -16.55 5.95 -20.78
CA ALA A 248 -17.64 5.01 -20.56
C ALA A 248 -17.37 4.11 -19.32
N PRO A 249 -18.43 3.63 -18.65
CA PRO A 249 -19.80 4.14 -18.66
C PRO A 249 -19.87 5.54 -18.05
N ALA A 250 -20.44 6.50 -18.76
CA ALA A 250 -20.55 7.87 -18.28
C ALA A 250 -21.51 7.98 -17.08
N SER A 251 -21.09 8.70 -16.05
CA SER A 251 -21.91 8.97 -14.86
C SER A 251 -21.44 10.24 -14.16
N ALA A 252 -22.11 11.35 -14.38
CA ALA A 252 -21.80 12.61 -13.72
C ALA A 252 -21.91 12.46 -12.18
N VAL A 253 -22.92 11.73 -11.68
CA VAL A 253 -23.12 11.50 -10.24
C VAL A 253 -21.91 10.79 -9.63
N THR A 254 -21.47 9.67 -10.21
CA THR A 254 -20.33 8.91 -9.71
C THR A 254 -19.02 9.70 -9.88
N GLY A 255 -18.83 10.38 -11.01
CA GLY A 255 -17.64 11.17 -11.29
C GLY A 255 -17.47 12.34 -10.32
N VAL A 256 -18.55 13.10 -10.06
CA VAL A 256 -18.54 14.21 -9.09
C VAL A 256 -18.32 13.67 -7.67
N ALA A 257 -19.01 12.59 -7.28
CA ALA A 257 -18.81 11.96 -5.98
C ALA A 257 -17.35 11.51 -5.78
N ALA A 258 -16.73 10.91 -6.79
CA ALA A 258 -15.32 10.52 -6.75
C ALA A 258 -14.39 11.75 -6.61
N ALA A 259 -14.65 12.84 -7.33
CA ALA A 259 -13.90 14.09 -7.20
C ALA A 259 -14.02 14.69 -5.79
N VAL A 260 -15.22 14.70 -5.20
CA VAL A 260 -15.46 15.15 -3.82
C VAL A 260 -14.70 14.28 -2.81
N VAL A 261 -14.75 12.96 -2.94
CA VAL A 261 -14.03 12.03 -2.06
C VAL A 261 -12.50 12.20 -2.20
N ALA A 262 -11.99 12.35 -3.41
CA ALA A 262 -10.56 12.63 -3.62
C ALA A 262 -10.14 13.94 -2.94
N THR A 263 -10.94 15.01 -3.08
CA THR A 263 -10.69 16.29 -2.41
C THR A 263 -10.74 16.16 -0.88
N ALA A 264 -11.71 15.42 -0.34
CA ALA A 264 -11.80 15.15 1.09
C ALA A 264 -10.56 14.42 1.62
N LEU A 265 -10.01 13.45 0.87
CA LEU A 265 -8.75 12.78 1.21
C LEU A 265 -7.55 13.73 1.16
N VAL A 266 -7.48 14.67 0.20
CA VAL A 266 -6.45 15.71 0.17
C VAL A 266 -6.50 16.54 1.44
N VAL A 267 -7.67 17.05 1.82
CA VAL A 267 -7.85 17.83 3.04
C VAL A 267 -7.45 17.03 4.28
N ALA A 268 -7.90 15.78 4.37
CA ALA A 268 -7.56 14.89 5.49
C ALA A 268 -6.04 14.64 5.59
N ALA A 269 -5.37 14.43 4.46
CA ALA A 269 -3.92 14.24 4.40
C ALA A 269 -3.15 15.50 4.84
N VAL A 270 -3.56 16.68 4.38
CA VAL A 270 -2.96 17.97 4.78
C VAL A 270 -3.13 18.19 6.29
N VAL A 271 -4.34 17.97 6.82
CA VAL A 271 -4.60 18.10 8.27
C VAL A 271 -3.77 17.10 9.07
N ALA A 272 -3.71 15.84 8.63
CA ALA A 272 -2.91 14.82 9.29
C ALA A 272 -1.41 15.17 9.28
N PHE A 273 -0.90 15.70 8.17
CA PHE A 273 0.47 16.14 8.04
C PHE A 273 0.78 17.36 8.93
N ALA A 274 -0.11 18.36 8.98
CA ALA A 274 0.05 19.54 9.79
C ALA A 274 0.05 19.24 11.31
N ARG A 275 -0.68 18.20 11.71
CA ARG A 275 -0.77 17.75 13.13
C ARG A 275 0.38 16.82 13.55
N ARG A 276 1.30 16.46 12.67
CA ARG A 276 2.47 15.63 13.05
C ARG A 276 3.30 16.38 14.09
N PRO A 277 3.67 15.72 15.21
CA PRO A 277 4.59 16.32 16.18
C PRO A 277 5.88 16.69 15.44
N ARG A 278 6.21 17.97 15.40
CA ARG A 278 7.54 18.41 14.96
C ARG A 278 8.52 17.92 16.02
N HIS A 279 9.20 16.81 15.79
CA HIS A 279 10.42 16.52 16.55
C HIS A 279 11.34 17.72 16.33
N ARG A 280 11.49 18.55 17.37
CA ARG A 280 12.51 19.59 17.40
C ARG A 280 13.82 18.88 17.11
N LEU A 281 14.40 19.16 15.96
CA LEU A 281 15.79 18.84 15.69
C LEU A 281 16.53 19.48 16.85
N GLY A 282 17.16 18.64 17.69
CA GLY A 282 17.88 19.12 18.86
C GLY A 282 18.80 20.24 18.44
N GLY A 283 18.60 21.41 19.05
CA GLY A 283 19.53 22.52 18.94
C GLY A 283 20.91 22.04 19.39
N PRO A 284 21.99 22.66 18.88
CA PRO A 284 23.33 22.34 19.35
C PRO A 284 23.39 22.56 20.86
N VAL A 285 23.78 21.52 21.58
CA VAL A 285 24.21 21.68 22.98
C VAL A 285 25.49 22.49 22.93
N ILE A 286 25.32 23.81 23.13
CA ILE A 286 26.47 24.70 23.40
C ILE A 286 26.77 24.51 24.88
N GLY A 287 27.90 23.92 25.18
CA GLY A 287 28.44 23.80 26.52
C GLY A 287 29.81 23.22 26.45
#